data_097f74796abcedfe6b2e072bf79722bb
#
_entry.id   097f74796abcedfe6b2e072bf79722bb
#
_cell.length_a   1.000
_cell.length_b   1.000
_cell.length_c   1.000
_cell.angle_alpha   90.00
_cell.angle_beta   90.00
_cell.angle_gamma   90.00
#
_symmetry.space_group_name_H-M   'P 1'
#
loop_
_entity.id
_entity.type
_entity.pdbx_description
1 polymer ?
#
loop_
_entity_poly.entity_id
_entity_poly.type
_entity_poly.pdbx_seq_one_letter_code
_entity_poly.pdbx_strand_id
1 'polypeptide(L)'
;METKELLLDAYSHIRRIVHQAADGLSVEQLAYRPEEGSNSIAWLVWHLTRIEDSPLSAVTQLDEAWSTDGWDDRFGLGGTTSIGFGDGPEQVAALRPEGDLLLGYHDYVNGRVLSYMDRVDAVELDRIVDTNYDPHVKAG
;
A
#
# COMPACT_ATOMS: atom_id res chain seq x y z
N MET A 1 -14.45 5.39 -21.25
CA MET A 1 -13.42 4.75 -20.39
C MET A 1 -14.08 3.57 -19.68
N GLU A 2 -13.56 2.40 -19.87
CA GLU A 2 -14.04 1.21 -19.17
C GLU A 2 -13.51 1.19 -17.72
N THR A 3 -14.20 0.45 -16.84
CA THR A 3 -13.81 0.35 -15.40
C THR A 3 -12.35 -0.04 -15.23
N LYS A 4 -11.89 -1.02 -15.99
CA LYS A 4 -10.48 -1.45 -15.99
C LYS A 4 -9.50 -0.32 -16.31
N GLU A 5 -9.78 0.45 -17.36
CA GLU A 5 -8.93 1.58 -17.76
C GLU A 5 -8.89 2.65 -16.67
N LEU A 6 -10.04 2.94 -16.05
CA LEU A 6 -10.12 3.88 -14.94
C LEU A 6 -9.28 3.42 -13.75
N LEU A 7 -9.35 2.15 -13.38
CA LEU A 7 -8.56 1.59 -12.28
C LEU A 7 -7.05 1.61 -12.58
N LEU A 8 -6.65 1.24 -13.79
CA LEU A 8 -5.25 1.31 -14.22
C LEU A 8 -4.71 2.74 -14.16
N ASP A 9 -5.49 3.71 -14.63
CA ASP A 9 -5.13 5.12 -14.56
C ASP A 9 -4.99 5.61 -13.12
N ALA A 10 -5.96 5.28 -12.26
CA ALA A 10 -5.96 5.65 -10.85
C ALA A 10 -4.74 5.12 -10.10
N TYR A 11 -4.41 3.84 -10.22
CA TYR A 11 -3.26 3.25 -9.54
C TYR A 11 -1.92 3.73 -10.11
N SER A 12 -1.84 3.98 -11.40
CA SER A 12 -0.67 4.62 -12.01
C SER A 12 -0.48 6.06 -11.50
N HIS A 13 -1.57 6.78 -11.29
CA HIS A 13 -1.55 8.12 -10.73
C HIS A 13 -1.09 8.14 -9.27
N ILE A 14 -1.55 7.18 -8.44
CA ILE A 14 -1.10 7.02 -7.05
C ILE A 14 0.42 6.86 -7.01
N ARG A 15 0.99 5.96 -7.83
CA ARG A 15 2.44 5.78 -7.91
C ARG A 15 3.17 7.08 -8.22
N ARG A 16 2.69 7.82 -9.20
CA ARG A 16 3.29 9.11 -9.58
C ARG A 16 3.26 10.11 -8.43
N ILE A 17 2.14 10.23 -7.72
CA ILE A 17 2.02 11.14 -6.56
C ILE A 17 2.96 10.72 -5.43
N VAL A 18 3.07 9.43 -5.14
CA VAL A 18 3.98 8.92 -4.11
C VAL A 18 5.42 9.30 -4.44
N HIS A 19 5.85 9.11 -5.67
CA HIS A 19 7.19 9.53 -6.11
C HIS A 19 7.37 11.05 -6.02
N GLN A 20 6.40 11.84 -6.45
CA GLN A 20 6.48 13.30 -6.33
C GLN A 20 6.62 13.77 -4.87
N ALA A 21 6.00 13.07 -3.93
CA ALA A 21 6.05 13.43 -2.52
C ALA A 21 7.34 12.97 -1.81
N ALA A 22 7.92 11.85 -2.23
CA ALA A 22 8.96 11.15 -1.45
C ALA A 22 10.32 11.06 -2.14
N ASP A 23 10.43 11.21 -3.46
CA ASP A 23 11.70 11.11 -4.18
C ASP A 23 12.74 12.11 -3.67
N GLY A 24 13.94 11.60 -3.39
CA GLY A 24 15.08 12.43 -3.01
C GLY A 24 15.05 12.94 -1.58
N LEU A 25 14.05 12.57 -0.77
CA LEU A 25 14.00 12.96 0.62
C LEU A 25 14.90 12.08 1.49
N SER A 26 15.55 12.69 2.49
CA SER A 26 16.32 11.98 3.51
C SER A 26 15.40 11.24 4.49
N VAL A 27 15.99 10.34 5.29
CA VAL A 27 15.27 9.64 6.39
C VAL A 27 14.61 10.66 7.31
N GLU A 28 15.32 11.73 7.68
CA GLU A 28 14.81 12.78 8.56
C GLU A 28 13.63 13.54 7.93
N GLN A 29 13.71 13.86 6.64
CA GLN A 29 12.65 14.53 5.93
C GLN A 29 11.41 13.64 5.76
N LEU A 30 11.60 12.36 5.44
CA LEU A 30 10.53 11.39 5.35
C LEU A 30 9.83 11.16 6.70
N ALA A 31 10.59 11.20 7.80
CA ALA A 31 10.08 10.99 9.15
C ALA A 31 9.56 12.27 9.82
N TYR A 32 9.72 13.43 9.19
CA TYR A 32 9.29 14.71 9.76
C TYR A 32 7.78 14.75 10.00
N ARG A 33 7.40 15.26 11.17
CA ARG A 33 6.01 15.51 11.56
C ARG A 33 5.88 16.96 12.00
N PRO A 34 4.90 17.73 11.45
CA PRO A 34 4.66 19.11 11.90
C PRO A 34 4.31 19.20 13.39
N GLU A 35 3.59 18.20 13.90
CA GLU A 35 3.18 18.08 15.29
C GLU A 35 3.32 16.63 15.76
N GLU A 36 3.34 16.41 17.08
CA GLU A 36 3.47 15.06 17.65
C GLU A 36 2.34 14.10 17.20
N GLY A 37 1.13 14.61 17.01
CA GLY A 37 -0.02 13.84 16.54
C GLY A 37 -0.12 13.72 15.03
N SER A 38 0.80 14.30 14.25
CA SER A 38 0.80 14.24 12.79
C SER A 38 1.42 12.95 12.27
N ASN A 39 1.00 12.54 11.09
CA ASN A 39 1.67 11.47 10.34
C ASN A 39 2.91 12.04 9.61
N SER A 40 3.89 11.17 9.35
CA SER A 40 5.02 11.46 8.47
C SER A 40 4.72 11.02 7.04
N ILE A 41 5.51 11.53 6.08
CA ILE A 41 5.48 11.02 4.69
C ILE A 41 5.82 9.53 4.68
N ALA A 42 6.83 9.10 5.45
CA ALA A 42 7.21 7.70 5.56
C ALA A 42 6.04 6.83 5.99
N TRP A 43 5.33 7.21 7.05
CA TRP A 43 4.20 6.43 7.55
C TRP A 43 3.05 6.43 6.55
N LEU A 44 2.72 7.56 5.94
CA LEU A 44 1.64 7.65 4.96
C LEU A 44 1.89 6.78 3.73
N VAL A 45 3.09 6.81 3.17
CA VAL A 45 3.46 5.97 2.01
C VAL A 45 3.47 4.49 2.40
N TRP A 46 4.05 4.14 3.55
CA TRP A 46 4.02 2.77 4.05
C TRP A 46 2.59 2.29 4.27
N HIS A 47 1.77 3.07 4.96
CA HIS A 47 0.39 2.71 5.27
C HIS A 47 -0.47 2.52 4.02
N LEU A 48 -0.42 3.46 3.06
CA LEU A 48 -1.17 3.29 1.81
C LEU A 48 -0.71 2.06 1.03
N THR A 49 0.59 1.73 1.08
CA THR A 49 1.11 0.54 0.41
C THR A 49 0.64 -0.74 1.11
N ARG A 50 0.60 -0.75 2.44
CA ARG A 50 0.01 -1.86 3.21
C ARG A 50 -1.48 -2.05 2.88
N ILE A 51 -2.21 -0.93 2.70
CA ILE A 51 -3.63 -0.96 2.28
C ILE A 51 -3.79 -1.51 0.85
N GLU A 52 -2.84 -1.31 -0.03
CA GLU A 52 -2.85 -1.94 -1.36
C GLU A 52 -2.51 -3.44 -1.27
N ASP A 53 -1.47 -3.80 -0.50
CA ASP A 53 -0.93 -5.16 -0.42
C ASP A 53 -1.90 -6.15 0.26
N SER A 54 -2.45 -5.79 1.41
CA SER A 54 -3.28 -6.68 2.20
C SER A 54 -4.63 -7.00 1.52
N PRO A 55 -5.42 -6.03 1.05
CA PRO A 55 -6.64 -6.33 0.30
C PRO A 55 -6.39 -6.99 -1.05
N LEU A 56 -5.30 -6.64 -1.74
CA LEU A 56 -4.96 -7.32 -3.00
C LEU A 56 -4.74 -8.82 -2.78
N SER A 57 -4.09 -9.19 -1.69
CA SER A 57 -3.92 -10.59 -1.29
C SER A 57 -5.27 -11.30 -1.15
N ALA A 58 -6.23 -10.67 -0.46
CA ALA A 58 -7.57 -11.23 -0.29
C ALA A 58 -8.32 -11.39 -1.61
N VAL A 59 -8.19 -10.42 -2.51
CA VAL A 59 -8.85 -10.42 -3.82
C VAL A 59 -8.23 -11.45 -4.78
N THR A 60 -6.91 -11.50 -4.84
CA THR A 60 -6.18 -12.35 -5.80
C THR A 60 -5.92 -13.76 -5.31
N GLN A 61 -6.11 -14.02 -4.01
CA GLN A 61 -5.71 -15.25 -3.32
C GLN A 61 -4.19 -15.51 -3.36
N LEU A 62 -3.39 -14.48 -3.62
CA LEU A 62 -1.94 -14.49 -3.48
C LEU A 62 -1.56 -14.02 -2.07
N ASP A 63 -0.42 -14.48 -1.59
CA ASP A 63 0.09 -14.01 -0.30
C ASP A 63 0.50 -12.53 -0.36
N GLU A 64 0.42 -11.86 0.79
CA GLU A 64 0.90 -10.48 0.91
C GLU A 64 2.40 -10.40 0.63
N ALA A 65 2.83 -9.45 -0.20
CA ALA A 65 4.24 -9.21 -0.46
C ALA A 65 5.00 -8.84 0.82
N TRP A 66 4.36 -8.13 1.73
CA TRP A 66 4.91 -7.69 3.01
C TRP A 66 5.62 -8.84 3.75
N SER A 67 4.93 -9.92 4.00
CA SER A 67 5.47 -11.06 4.76
C SER A 67 6.18 -12.08 3.86
N THR A 68 5.63 -12.38 2.68
CA THR A 68 6.12 -13.46 1.83
C THR A 68 7.41 -13.08 1.10
N ASP A 69 7.54 -11.81 0.71
CA ASP A 69 8.71 -11.34 -0.04
C ASP A 69 9.74 -10.62 0.84
N GLY A 70 9.60 -10.71 2.18
CA GLY A 70 10.56 -10.25 3.15
C GLY A 70 10.65 -8.73 3.30
N TRP A 71 9.60 -8.00 2.95
CA TRP A 71 9.58 -6.55 3.16
C TRP A 71 9.50 -6.17 4.63
N ASP A 72 8.76 -6.94 5.44
CA ASP A 72 8.67 -6.75 6.88
C ASP A 72 10.04 -6.77 7.56
N ASP A 73 10.87 -7.75 7.21
CA ASP A 73 12.23 -7.85 7.74
C ASP A 73 13.11 -6.67 7.31
N ARG A 74 13.00 -6.24 6.05
CA ARG A 74 13.77 -5.08 5.55
C ARG A 74 13.39 -3.77 6.24
N PHE A 75 12.12 -3.62 6.63
CA PHE A 75 11.66 -2.48 7.43
C PHE A 75 12.00 -2.61 8.93
N GLY A 76 12.59 -3.73 9.36
CA GLY A 76 12.86 -4.00 10.77
C GLY A 76 11.60 -4.28 11.59
N LEU A 77 10.52 -4.71 10.92
CA LEU A 77 9.22 -4.98 11.50
C LEU A 77 8.81 -6.46 11.32
N GLY A 78 9.80 -7.34 11.23
CA GLY A 78 9.60 -8.77 10.98
C GLY A 78 8.55 -9.41 11.89
N GLY A 79 7.65 -10.17 11.27
CA GLY A 79 6.51 -10.80 11.94
C GLY A 79 5.33 -9.86 12.24
N THR A 80 5.42 -8.58 11.92
CA THR A 80 4.31 -7.63 12.08
C THR A 80 3.31 -7.79 10.92
N THR A 81 2.06 -8.06 11.25
CA THR A 81 0.96 -8.12 10.28
C THR A 81 0.17 -6.81 10.21
N SER A 82 0.48 -5.84 11.06
CA SER A 82 -0.20 -4.55 11.10
C SER A 82 -0.11 -3.82 9.77
N ILE A 83 -1.22 -3.18 9.40
CA ILE A 83 -1.31 -2.27 8.24
C ILE A 83 -1.26 -0.80 8.67
N GLY A 84 -1.02 -0.53 9.96
CA GLY A 84 -0.98 0.81 10.53
C GLY A 84 -2.33 1.31 11.07
N PHE A 85 -3.40 0.53 10.95
CA PHE A 85 -4.69 0.92 11.49
C PHE A 85 -4.63 0.95 13.03
N GLY A 86 -4.90 2.13 13.59
CA GLY A 86 -4.83 2.34 15.03
C GLY A 86 -3.43 2.68 15.57
N ASP A 87 -2.44 2.90 14.69
CA ASP A 87 -1.12 3.35 15.11
C ASP A 87 -1.21 4.69 15.84
N GLY A 88 -0.52 4.78 16.99
CA GLY A 88 -0.36 6.01 17.75
C GLY A 88 0.92 6.77 17.38
N PRO A 89 1.18 7.90 18.05
CA PRO A 89 2.36 8.74 17.76
C PRO A 89 3.70 8.01 17.87
N GLU A 90 3.79 7.02 18.76
CA GLU A 90 5.03 6.23 18.95
C GLU A 90 5.35 5.34 17.76
N GLN A 91 4.32 4.64 17.23
CA GLN A 91 4.46 3.79 16.05
C GLN A 91 4.81 4.62 14.81
N VAL A 92 4.15 5.77 14.64
CA VAL A 92 4.47 6.69 13.54
C VAL A 92 5.91 7.19 13.64
N ALA A 93 6.35 7.58 14.83
CA ALA A 93 7.72 8.06 15.08
C ALA A 93 8.78 6.98 14.86
N ALA A 94 8.45 5.72 15.13
CA ALA A 94 9.38 4.60 15.01
C ALA A 94 9.64 4.19 13.54
N LEU A 95 8.76 4.56 12.62
CA LEU A 95 8.88 4.20 11.21
C LEU A 95 9.81 5.19 10.48
N ARG A 96 11.06 4.78 10.28
CA ARG A 96 12.13 5.62 9.70
C ARG A 96 12.89 4.89 8.59
N PRO A 97 12.23 4.47 7.49
CA PRO A 97 12.91 3.78 6.39
C PRO A 97 13.77 4.74 5.56
N GLU A 98 14.78 4.19 4.91
CA GLU A 98 15.43 4.85 3.78
C GLU A 98 14.44 5.03 2.62
N GLY A 99 14.64 6.10 1.83
CA GLY A 99 13.73 6.42 0.72
C GLY A 99 13.65 5.31 -0.33
N ASP A 100 14.78 4.70 -0.66
CA ASP A 100 14.82 3.60 -1.64
C ASP A 100 14.07 2.37 -1.15
N LEU A 101 14.12 2.05 0.14
CA LEU A 101 13.35 0.97 0.72
C LEU A 101 11.85 1.26 0.66
N LEU A 102 11.46 2.47 1.08
CA LEU A 102 10.06 2.90 1.10
C LEU A 102 9.43 2.88 -0.30
N LEU A 103 10.10 3.51 -1.26
CA LEU A 103 9.64 3.58 -2.65
C LEU A 103 9.74 2.23 -3.35
N GLY A 104 10.75 1.43 -3.03
CA GLY A 104 10.90 0.07 -3.55
C GLY A 104 9.73 -0.81 -3.17
N TYR A 105 9.31 -0.78 -1.90
CA TYR A 105 8.12 -1.51 -1.44
C TYR A 105 6.85 -1.02 -2.15
N HIS A 106 6.66 0.29 -2.21
CA HIS A 106 5.50 0.86 -2.90
C HIS A 106 5.45 0.45 -4.37
N ASP A 107 6.54 0.59 -5.10
CA ASP A 107 6.60 0.23 -6.52
C ASP A 107 6.35 -1.26 -6.76
N TYR A 108 6.88 -2.11 -5.89
CA TYR A 108 6.67 -3.55 -5.96
C TYR A 108 5.18 -3.91 -5.81
N VAL A 109 4.52 -3.39 -4.77
CA VAL A 109 3.10 -3.65 -4.52
C VAL A 109 2.23 -3.03 -5.61
N ASN A 110 2.47 -1.78 -5.98
CA ASN A 110 1.72 -1.10 -7.03
C ASN A 110 1.84 -1.84 -8.38
N GLY A 111 3.03 -2.37 -8.70
CA GLY A 111 3.24 -3.22 -9.87
C GLY A 111 2.38 -4.49 -9.85
N ARG A 112 2.21 -5.12 -8.69
CA ARG A 112 1.31 -6.27 -8.53
C ARG A 112 -0.16 -5.89 -8.75
N VAL A 113 -0.58 -4.74 -8.22
CA VAL A 113 -1.94 -4.21 -8.43
C VAL A 113 -2.18 -3.95 -9.92
N LEU A 114 -1.27 -3.26 -10.59
CA LEU A 114 -1.39 -2.97 -12.02
C LEU A 114 -1.42 -4.24 -12.86
N SER A 115 -0.61 -5.24 -12.54
CA SER A 115 -0.63 -6.54 -13.21
C SER A 115 -1.95 -7.27 -13.03
N TYR A 116 -2.53 -7.22 -11.85
CA TYR A 116 -3.86 -7.79 -11.60
C TYR A 116 -4.93 -7.06 -12.42
N MET A 117 -4.95 -5.73 -12.35
CA MET A 117 -5.94 -4.91 -13.08
C MET A 117 -5.84 -5.08 -14.59
N ASP A 118 -4.63 -5.31 -15.12
CA ASP A 118 -4.46 -5.56 -16.55
C ASP A 118 -5.09 -6.88 -17.02
N ARG A 119 -5.20 -7.87 -16.13
CA ARG A 119 -5.73 -9.20 -16.45
C ARG A 119 -7.22 -9.37 -16.12
N VAL A 120 -7.79 -8.52 -15.26
CA VAL A 120 -9.20 -8.67 -14.86
C VAL A 120 -10.15 -8.39 -16.01
N ASP A 121 -11.30 -9.07 -15.97
CA ASP A 121 -12.46 -8.80 -16.80
C ASP A 121 -13.67 -8.36 -15.96
N ALA A 122 -14.78 -8.06 -16.61
CA ALA A 122 -15.99 -7.61 -15.92
C ALA A 122 -16.56 -8.67 -14.97
N VAL A 123 -16.37 -9.95 -15.28
CA VAL A 123 -16.84 -11.06 -14.42
C VAL A 123 -16.05 -11.10 -13.12
N GLU A 124 -14.73 -10.97 -13.22
CA GLU A 124 -13.85 -10.94 -12.03
C GLU A 124 -14.15 -9.71 -11.16
N LEU A 125 -14.36 -8.54 -11.75
CA LEU A 125 -14.69 -7.32 -10.99
C LEU A 125 -16.02 -7.43 -10.24
N ASP A 126 -16.95 -8.21 -10.74
CA ASP A 126 -18.26 -8.47 -10.10
C ASP A 126 -18.21 -9.60 -9.05
N ARG A 127 -17.11 -10.32 -8.96
CA ARG A 127 -16.96 -11.40 -7.99
C ARG A 127 -17.03 -10.86 -6.56
N ILE A 128 -17.84 -11.48 -5.72
CA ILE A 128 -17.94 -11.13 -4.30
C ILE A 128 -16.72 -11.72 -3.56
N VAL A 129 -15.93 -10.86 -2.94
CA VAL A 129 -14.71 -11.23 -2.20
C VAL A 129 -14.89 -11.12 -0.68
N ASP A 130 -15.88 -10.36 -0.22
CA ASP A 130 -16.20 -10.23 1.19
C ASP A 130 -17.71 -10.16 1.39
N THR A 131 -18.24 -11.04 2.26
CA THR A 131 -19.68 -11.14 2.59
C THR A 131 -20.02 -10.55 3.94
N ASN A 132 -19.05 -9.98 4.67
CA ASN A 132 -19.26 -9.41 6.00
C ASN A 132 -19.92 -8.03 5.96
N TYR A 133 -19.98 -7.42 4.79
CA TYR A 133 -20.58 -6.10 4.60
C TYR A 133 -21.88 -6.19 3.79
N ASP A 134 -22.75 -5.23 3.99
CA ASP A 134 -23.97 -5.05 3.19
C ASP A 134 -23.96 -3.65 2.54
N PRO A 135 -23.86 -3.50 1.21
CA PRO A 135 -23.79 -4.60 0.22
C PRO A 135 -22.44 -5.35 0.26
N HIS A 136 -22.45 -6.59 -0.21
CA HIS A 136 -21.23 -7.41 -0.27
C HIS A 136 -20.13 -6.72 -1.08
N VAL A 137 -18.89 -6.82 -0.61
CA VAL A 137 -17.74 -6.25 -1.30
C VAL A 137 -17.38 -7.06 -2.53
N LYS A 138 -17.23 -6.38 -3.67
CA LYS A 138 -16.79 -6.94 -4.94
C LYS A 138 -15.29 -6.74 -5.16
N ALA A 139 -14.74 -7.42 -6.16
CA ALA A 139 -13.32 -7.33 -6.50
C ALA A 139 -12.91 -5.98 -7.12
N GLY A 140 -13.84 -5.21 -7.67
CA GLY A 140 -13.57 -3.92 -8.29
C GLY A 140 -14.60 -2.85 -7.97
#